data_7fcfe3339270d57936bd1f77b5e5befb
#
_entry.id   7fcfe3339270d57936bd1f77b5e5befb
#
_cell.length_a   1.000
_cell.length_b   1.000
_cell.length_c   1.000
_cell.angle_alpha   90.00
_cell.angle_beta   90.00
_cell.angle_gamma   90.00
#
_symmetry.space_group_name_H-M   'P 1'
#
loop_
_entity.id
_entity.type
_entity.pdbx_description
1 polymer ?
#
loop_
_entity_poly.entity_id
_entity_poly.type
_entity_poly.pdbx_seq_one_letter_code
_entity_poly.pdbx_strand_id
1 'polypeptide(L)'
;MTSAIPKAGLFFSQRQMLFEQVSERMGALISNGRWRPGEMLPNEVELASMFGVSQGTMRRALGKLVDTGVLIRHQGKGTFVAEFSRNEGKLYQRFIRLMPDSEADEALPSKSVMLYFERELPPEDVRNALDLPLGVKTIHAVRTLNTAQGLVTHDELWANPEVFEKLTKENLARHEEKMLYAFYQRACGVTITKCEETLKAKLMPEDLCREFGLSAPTPVIEIRRTAFTYGDKPVEYHIQRCLTDRYHYQII
;
A
#
# COMPACT_ATOMS: atom_id res chain seq x y z
N MET A 1 3.28 2.65 -33.67
CA MET A 1 4.55 1.90 -33.74
C MET A 1 4.69 1.12 -32.44
N THR A 2 4.35 -0.16 -32.46
CA THR A 2 4.33 -1.05 -31.29
C THR A 2 5.77 -1.50 -31.04
N SER A 3 6.49 -0.78 -30.17
CA SER A 3 7.83 -1.18 -29.76
C SER A 3 7.77 -2.51 -29.03
N ALA A 4 8.38 -3.55 -29.59
CA ALA A 4 8.52 -4.84 -28.96
C ALA A 4 9.23 -4.70 -27.60
N ILE A 5 8.70 -5.37 -26.57
CA ILE A 5 9.37 -5.48 -25.27
C ILE A 5 10.62 -6.33 -25.49
N PRO A 6 11.83 -5.88 -25.07
CA PRO A 6 13.04 -6.65 -25.24
C PRO A 6 12.87 -8.05 -24.65
N LYS A 7 13.21 -9.08 -25.41
CA LYS A 7 13.31 -10.48 -24.96
C LYS A 7 14.54 -10.69 -24.05
N ALA A 8 14.70 -9.86 -23.04
CA ALA A 8 15.71 -10.08 -22.01
C ALA A 8 15.24 -11.28 -21.17
N GLY A 9 16.04 -12.35 -21.21
CA GLY A 9 15.76 -13.70 -20.77
C GLY A 9 14.92 -13.80 -19.49
N LEU A 10 13.86 -14.57 -19.59
CA LEU A 10 13.20 -15.17 -18.44
C LEU A 10 14.22 -16.14 -17.82
N PHE A 11 14.95 -15.70 -16.83
CA PHE A 11 15.76 -16.59 -16.01
C PHE A 11 14.79 -17.39 -15.13
N PHE A 12 14.59 -18.63 -15.49
CA PHE A 12 13.79 -19.58 -14.72
C PHE A 12 14.48 -19.82 -13.37
N SER A 13 14.07 -19.11 -12.34
CA SER A 13 14.22 -19.59 -10.99
C SER A 13 13.37 -20.87 -10.87
N GLN A 14 13.98 -22.00 -10.55
CA GLN A 14 13.36 -23.35 -10.54
C GLN A 14 12.17 -23.53 -9.57
N ARG A 15 11.67 -22.46 -8.92
CA ARG A 15 10.59 -22.51 -7.91
C ARG A 15 9.36 -21.67 -8.23
N GLN A 16 9.38 -20.80 -9.24
CA GLN A 16 8.26 -19.88 -9.49
C GLN A 16 7.54 -20.24 -10.80
N MET A 17 6.19 -20.33 -10.75
CA MET A 17 5.41 -20.67 -11.95
C MET A 17 5.49 -19.54 -12.99
N LEU A 18 5.52 -19.92 -14.28
CA LEU A 18 5.69 -18.97 -15.38
C LEU A 18 4.67 -17.82 -15.37
N PHE A 19 3.41 -18.07 -15.01
CA PHE A 19 2.39 -17.03 -14.93
C PHE A 19 2.68 -16.01 -13.80
N GLU A 20 3.35 -16.42 -12.72
CA GLU A 20 3.76 -15.53 -11.63
C GLU A 20 4.85 -14.58 -12.10
N GLN A 21 5.86 -15.09 -12.79
CA GLN A 21 6.92 -14.27 -13.40
C GLN A 21 6.34 -13.25 -14.39
N VAL A 22 5.36 -13.68 -15.20
CA VAL A 22 4.66 -12.79 -16.14
C VAL A 22 3.89 -11.71 -15.37
N SER A 23 3.15 -12.08 -14.31
CA SER A 23 2.40 -11.11 -13.50
C SER A 23 3.31 -10.08 -12.83
N GLU A 24 4.45 -10.51 -12.29
CA GLU A 24 5.45 -9.61 -11.69
C GLU A 24 6.04 -8.65 -12.73
N ARG A 25 6.43 -9.18 -13.89
CA ARG A 25 6.96 -8.35 -14.97
C ARG A 25 5.93 -7.35 -15.51
N MET A 26 4.68 -7.75 -15.64
CA MET A 26 3.60 -6.82 -15.99
C MET A 26 3.40 -5.76 -14.91
N GLY A 27 3.39 -6.16 -13.66
CA GLY A 27 3.33 -5.25 -12.52
C GLY A 27 4.45 -4.22 -12.54
N ALA A 28 5.70 -4.65 -12.76
CA ALA A 28 6.85 -3.75 -12.89
C ALA A 28 6.70 -2.78 -14.08
N LEU A 29 6.18 -3.24 -15.23
CA LEU A 29 5.93 -2.37 -16.38
C LEU A 29 4.83 -1.34 -16.10
N ILE A 30 3.78 -1.71 -15.37
CA ILE A 30 2.73 -0.78 -14.92
C ILE A 30 3.33 0.25 -13.95
N SER A 31 4.12 -0.18 -12.96
CA SER A 31 4.79 0.73 -12.03
C SER A 31 5.74 1.71 -12.72
N ASN A 32 6.41 1.27 -13.78
CA ASN A 32 7.29 2.11 -14.60
C ASN A 32 6.52 2.98 -15.61
N GLY A 33 5.19 3.01 -15.53
CA GLY A 33 4.36 3.88 -16.36
C GLY A 33 4.18 3.42 -17.81
N ARG A 34 4.48 2.15 -18.14
CA ARG A 34 4.22 1.60 -19.49
C ARG A 34 2.74 1.63 -19.83
N TRP A 35 1.89 1.39 -18.84
CA TRP A 35 0.46 1.62 -18.88
C TRP A 35 0.07 2.45 -17.65
N ARG A 36 -0.66 3.52 -17.89
CA ARG A 36 -1.06 4.45 -16.83
C ARG A 36 -2.31 3.94 -16.10
N PRO A 37 -2.54 4.35 -14.85
CA PRO A 37 -3.82 4.13 -14.18
C PRO A 37 -5.00 4.56 -15.09
N GLY A 38 -6.05 3.73 -15.18
CA GLY A 38 -7.19 3.92 -16.07
C GLY A 38 -6.98 3.52 -17.54
N GLU A 39 -5.75 3.23 -17.95
CA GLU A 39 -5.44 2.84 -19.33
C GLU A 39 -5.87 1.39 -19.61
N MET A 40 -6.48 1.18 -20.78
CA MET A 40 -6.84 -0.13 -21.26
C MET A 40 -5.60 -0.89 -21.74
N LEU A 41 -5.44 -2.11 -21.27
CA LEU A 41 -4.39 -3.01 -21.72
C LEU A 41 -4.73 -3.58 -23.11
N PRO A 42 -3.70 -3.95 -23.91
CA PRO A 42 -3.89 -4.81 -25.08
C PRO A 42 -4.64 -6.10 -24.70
N ASN A 43 -5.29 -6.73 -25.65
CA ASN A 43 -6.04 -7.96 -25.38
C ASN A 43 -5.12 -9.14 -25.00
N GLU A 44 -5.71 -10.20 -24.44
CA GLU A 44 -4.95 -11.37 -23.93
C GLU A 44 -4.04 -12.01 -24.99
N VAL A 45 -4.44 -12.00 -26.26
CA VAL A 45 -3.66 -12.60 -27.37
C VAL A 45 -2.45 -11.73 -27.70
N GLU A 46 -2.66 -10.42 -27.78
CA GLU A 46 -1.59 -9.44 -28.03
C GLU A 46 -0.58 -9.45 -26.89
N LEU A 47 -1.04 -9.43 -25.63
CA LEU A 47 -0.17 -9.53 -24.47
C LEU A 47 0.60 -10.84 -24.43
N ALA A 48 -0.05 -11.99 -24.72
CA ALA A 48 0.63 -13.28 -24.80
C ALA A 48 1.76 -13.27 -25.84
N SER A 49 1.49 -12.68 -27.02
CA SER A 49 2.51 -12.48 -28.05
C SER A 49 3.65 -11.58 -27.59
N MET A 50 3.34 -10.44 -26.94
CA MET A 50 4.34 -9.49 -26.43
C MET A 50 5.28 -10.11 -25.41
N PHE A 51 4.75 -11.00 -24.55
CA PHE A 51 5.52 -11.66 -23.48
C PHE A 51 6.11 -13.02 -23.91
N GLY A 52 5.78 -13.52 -25.10
CA GLY A 52 6.26 -14.81 -25.61
C GLY A 52 5.73 -16.01 -24.82
N VAL A 53 4.49 -15.95 -24.33
CA VAL A 53 3.85 -17.00 -23.53
C VAL A 53 2.54 -17.44 -24.17
N SER A 54 1.98 -18.59 -23.70
CA SER A 54 0.67 -19.02 -24.14
C SER A 54 -0.44 -18.09 -23.63
N GLN A 55 -1.56 -18.00 -24.34
CA GLN A 55 -2.72 -17.24 -23.90
C GLN A 55 -3.24 -17.72 -22.53
N GLY A 56 -3.17 -19.04 -22.25
CA GLY A 56 -3.55 -19.58 -20.94
C GLY A 56 -2.66 -19.08 -19.80
N THR A 57 -1.34 -18.99 -20.04
CA THR A 57 -0.38 -18.40 -19.09
C THR A 57 -0.67 -16.92 -18.87
N MET A 58 -0.90 -16.16 -19.94
CA MET A 58 -1.24 -14.74 -19.86
C MET A 58 -2.56 -14.52 -19.11
N ARG A 59 -3.60 -15.31 -19.36
CA ARG A 59 -4.89 -15.23 -18.66
C ARG A 59 -4.74 -15.45 -17.15
N ARG A 60 -3.90 -16.42 -16.74
CA ARG A 60 -3.59 -16.67 -15.33
C ARG A 60 -2.84 -15.49 -14.71
N ALA A 61 -1.86 -14.94 -15.40
CA ALA A 61 -1.10 -13.76 -14.94
C ALA A 61 -2.01 -12.55 -14.76
N LEU A 62 -2.88 -12.28 -15.74
CA LEU A 62 -3.87 -11.20 -15.63
C LEU A 62 -4.88 -11.46 -14.50
N GLY A 63 -5.29 -12.71 -14.30
CA GLY A 63 -6.14 -13.12 -13.17
C GLY A 63 -5.50 -12.74 -11.84
N LYS A 64 -4.23 -13.11 -11.61
CA LYS A 64 -3.48 -12.74 -10.40
C LYS A 64 -3.42 -11.22 -10.20
N LEU A 65 -3.20 -10.45 -11.27
CA LEU A 65 -3.18 -8.99 -11.19
C LEU A 65 -4.57 -8.38 -10.93
N VAL A 66 -5.64 -9.03 -11.37
CA VAL A 66 -7.02 -8.64 -11.02
C VAL A 66 -7.32 -8.98 -9.56
N ASP A 67 -6.95 -10.18 -9.11
CA ASP A 67 -7.15 -10.62 -7.72
C ASP A 67 -6.38 -9.74 -6.71
N THR A 68 -5.20 -9.26 -7.11
CA THR A 68 -4.42 -8.29 -6.33
C THR A 68 -4.85 -6.83 -6.56
N GLY A 69 -5.83 -6.61 -7.46
CA GLY A 69 -6.40 -5.29 -7.72
C GLY A 69 -5.50 -4.32 -8.47
N VAL A 70 -4.45 -4.82 -9.10
CA VAL A 70 -3.60 -4.04 -10.02
C VAL A 70 -4.34 -3.76 -11.33
N LEU A 71 -5.20 -4.70 -11.72
CA LEU A 71 -6.03 -4.61 -12.92
C LEU A 71 -7.50 -4.74 -12.57
N ILE A 72 -8.35 -4.14 -13.40
CA ILE A 72 -9.82 -4.27 -13.32
C ILE A 72 -10.32 -4.82 -14.66
N ARG A 73 -11.19 -5.86 -14.61
CA ARG A 73 -11.91 -6.34 -15.79
C ARG A 73 -13.28 -5.70 -15.86
N HIS A 74 -13.55 -5.04 -16.97
CA HIS A 74 -14.89 -4.58 -17.33
C HIS A 74 -15.46 -5.53 -18.38
N GLN A 75 -16.56 -6.19 -18.04
CA GLN A 75 -17.20 -7.15 -18.94
C GLN A 75 -17.54 -6.49 -20.29
N GLY A 76 -17.10 -7.10 -21.40
CA GLY A 76 -17.31 -6.58 -22.75
C GLY A 76 -16.46 -5.35 -23.15
N LYS A 77 -15.71 -4.76 -22.22
CA LYS A 77 -14.90 -3.55 -22.49
C LYS A 77 -13.40 -3.78 -22.46
N GLY A 78 -12.93 -4.81 -21.74
CA GLY A 78 -11.50 -5.13 -21.65
C GLY A 78 -10.94 -5.12 -20.23
N THR A 79 -9.60 -5.16 -20.15
CA THR A 79 -8.84 -5.12 -18.90
C THR A 79 -8.12 -3.78 -18.82
N PHE A 80 -8.22 -3.12 -17.68
CA PHE A 80 -7.68 -1.78 -17.44
C PHE A 80 -6.72 -1.81 -16.26
N VAL A 81 -5.71 -0.93 -16.28
CA VAL A 81 -4.92 -0.66 -15.08
C VAL A 81 -5.85 -0.01 -14.06
N ALA A 82 -5.83 -0.52 -12.83
CA ALA A 82 -6.66 0.05 -11.77
C ALA A 82 -6.34 1.54 -11.59
N GLU A 83 -7.37 2.37 -11.69
CA GLU A 83 -7.27 3.79 -11.37
C GLU A 83 -7.83 4.02 -9.98
N PHE A 84 -7.05 4.64 -9.12
CA PHE A 84 -7.45 4.91 -7.74
C PHE A 84 -8.25 6.20 -7.58
N SER A 85 -9.17 6.48 -8.50
CA SER A 85 -10.07 7.62 -8.43
C SER A 85 -11.54 7.22 -8.27
N ARG A 86 -12.15 7.76 -7.24
CA ARG A 86 -13.58 7.97 -6.97
C ARG A 86 -14.55 6.79 -6.78
N ASN A 87 -14.35 5.58 -7.33
CA ASN A 87 -15.36 4.50 -7.23
C ASN A 87 -14.87 3.20 -6.59
N GLU A 88 -13.69 3.20 -5.98
CA GLU A 88 -12.96 1.98 -5.71
C GLU A 88 -12.79 1.66 -4.23
N GLY A 89 -13.82 1.95 -3.46
CA GLY A 89 -13.92 1.52 -2.07
C GLY A 89 -13.54 0.04 -1.86
N LYS A 90 -13.79 -0.81 -2.84
CA LYS A 90 -13.56 -2.26 -2.72
C LYS A 90 -12.08 -2.66 -2.64
N LEU A 91 -11.17 -2.01 -3.37
CA LEU A 91 -9.76 -2.41 -3.37
C LEU A 91 -9.03 -1.97 -2.11
N TYR A 92 -9.32 -0.77 -1.64
CA TYR A 92 -8.73 -0.25 -0.40
C TYR A 92 -9.50 -0.61 0.85
N GLN A 93 -10.79 -0.90 0.75
CA GLN A 93 -11.56 -1.49 1.85
C GLN A 93 -10.88 -2.75 2.42
N ARG A 94 -10.15 -3.49 1.58
CA ARG A 94 -9.32 -4.62 2.04
C ARG A 94 -8.15 -4.21 2.94
N PHE A 95 -7.75 -2.95 2.93
CA PHE A 95 -6.68 -2.41 3.77
C PHE A 95 -7.18 -1.44 4.84
N ILE A 96 -8.44 -1.00 4.76
CA ILE A 96 -9.10 -0.23 5.82
C ILE A 96 -9.89 -1.22 6.66
N ARG A 97 -9.48 -1.33 7.88
CA ARG A 97 -10.11 -2.26 8.83
C ARG A 97 -10.59 -1.58 10.09
N LEU A 98 -10.25 -0.32 10.28
CA LEU A 98 -10.77 0.49 11.36
C LEU A 98 -12.10 1.10 10.94
N MET A 99 -13.18 0.66 11.57
CA MET A 99 -14.54 1.06 11.25
C MET A 99 -15.17 1.77 12.45
N PRO A 100 -16.01 2.78 12.23
CA PRO A 100 -16.75 3.43 13.32
C PRO A 100 -17.80 2.47 13.91
N ASP A 101 -18.07 2.63 15.21
CA ASP A 101 -19.07 1.83 15.93
C ASP A 101 -20.50 2.28 15.63
N SER A 102 -20.68 3.51 15.17
CA SER A 102 -21.98 4.07 14.81
C SER A 102 -21.92 4.90 13.53
N GLU A 103 -23.08 5.10 12.88
CA GLU A 103 -23.21 6.00 11.71
C GLU A 103 -23.01 7.48 12.06
N ALA A 104 -23.06 7.83 13.35
CA ALA A 104 -22.79 9.19 13.82
C ALA A 104 -21.28 9.50 13.86
N ASP A 105 -20.43 8.48 13.85
CA ASP A 105 -18.99 8.64 13.81
C ASP A 105 -18.50 8.76 12.36
N GLU A 106 -17.44 9.54 12.14
CA GLU A 106 -16.88 9.65 10.79
C GLU A 106 -16.30 8.30 10.34
N ALA A 107 -16.73 7.82 9.18
CA ALA A 107 -16.28 6.55 8.60
C ALA A 107 -14.77 6.49 8.37
N LEU A 108 -14.13 7.63 8.20
CA LEU A 108 -12.68 7.80 8.06
C LEU A 108 -12.25 9.10 8.71
N PRO A 109 -11.07 9.13 9.37
CA PRO A 109 -10.52 10.37 9.88
C PRO A 109 -10.40 11.42 8.76
N SER A 110 -10.95 12.61 9.00
CA SER A 110 -10.99 13.70 8.01
C SER A 110 -9.74 14.56 8.03
N LYS A 111 -8.95 14.50 9.11
CA LYS A 111 -7.78 15.35 9.32
C LYS A 111 -6.55 14.53 9.68
N SER A 112 -5.52 14.63 8.83
CA SER A 112 -4.17 14.13 9.10
C SER A 112 -3.29 15.28 9.59
N VAL A 113 -2.58 15.08 10.70
CA VAL A 113 -1.60 16.04 11.22
C VAL A 113 -0.23 15.38 11.24
N MET A 114 0.72 15.93 10.47
CA MET A 114 2.11 15.49 10.44
C MET A 114 2.87 16.02 11.65
N LEU A 115 3.40 15.13 12.48
CA LEU A 115 4.15 15.46 13.69
C LEU A 115 5.66 15.43 13.42
N TYR A 116 6.13 14.45 12.65
CA TYR A 116 7.54 14.21 12.38
C TYR A 116 7.77 13.71 10.96
N PHE A 117 8.89 14.09 10.35
CA PHE A 117 9.33 13.56 9.06
C PHE A 117 10.83 13.78 8.87
N GLU A 118 11.62 12.70 8.91
CA GLU A 118 13.07 12.73 8.73
C GLU A 118 13.59 11.47 8.03
N ARG A 119 14.86 11.51 7.61
CA ARG A 119 15.60 10.33 7.13
C ARG A 119 16.60 9.91 8.19
N GLU A 120 16.35 8.77 8.82
CA GLU A 120 17.17 8.25 9.90
C GLU A 120 17.36 6.74 9.85
N LEU A 121 18.28 6.23 10.67
CA LEU A 121 18.51 4.80 10.78
C LEU A 121 17.31 4.15 11.48
N PRO A 122 16.71 3.12 10.87
CA PRO A 122 15.56 2.46 11.48
C PRO A 122 16.00 1.60 12.67
N PRO A 123 15.10 1.36 13.63
CA PRO A 123 15.23 0.28 14.61
C PRO A 123 15.44 -1.08 13.93
N GLU A 124 15.99 -2.03 14.66
CA GLU A 124 16.35 -3.35 14.09
C GLU A 124 15.12 -4.12 13.57
N ASP A 125 14.01 -4.09 14.28
CA ASP A 125 12.75 -4.74 13.87
C ASP A 125 12.20 -4.13 12.57
N VAL A 126 12.25 -2.80 12.41
CA VAL A 126 11.89 -2.09 11.19
C VAL A 126 12.83 -2.44 10.04
N ARG A 127 14.15 -2.40 10.29
CA ARG A 127 15.16 -2.76 9.29
C ARG A 127 14.94 -4.17 8.76
N ASN A 128 14.69 -5.12 9.66
CA ASN A 128 14.44 -6.53 9.31
C ASN A 128 13.11 -6.68 8.54
N ALA A 129 12.05 -5.97 8.95
CA ALA A 129 10.75 -6.01 8.26
C ALA A 129 10.82 -5.44 6.84
N LEU A 130 11.72 -4.48 6.59
CA LEU A 130 11.94 -3.85 5.28
C LEU A 130 13.06 -4.52 4.46
N ASP A 131 13.67 -5.58 4.99
CA ASP A 131 14.81 -6.31 4.37
C ASP A 131 15.93 -5.35 3.91
N LEU A 132 16.31 -4.41 4.80
CA LEU A 132 17.30 -3.39 4.48
C LEU A 132 18.68 -3.75 5.01
N PRO A 133 19.76 -3.45 4.26
CA PRO A 133 21.13 -3.55 4.72
C PRO A 133 21.40 -2.65 5.94
N LEU A 134 22.44 -2.99 6.71
CA LEU A 134 22.93 -2.14 7.78
C LEU A 134 23.38 -0.77 7.22
N GLY A 135 23.07 0.29 7.96
CA GLY A 135 23.49 1.65 7.62
C GLY A 135 22.58 2.38 6.60
N VAL A 136 21.57 1.71 6.07
CA VAL A 136 20.59 2.36 5.19
C VAL A 136 19.61 3.17 6.04
N LYS A 137 19.54 4.48 5.78
CA LYS A 137 18.54 5.36 6.38
C LYS A 137 17.19 5.16 5.70
N THR A 138 16.11 5.16 6.47
CA THR A 138 14.72 5.11 6.00
C THR A 138 14.05 6.47 6.13
N ILE A 139 12.95 6.68 5.43
CA ILE A 139 12.04 7.78 5.72
C ILE A 139 11.22 7.39 6.94
N HIS A 140 11.32 8.15 8.01
CA HIS A 140 10.49 8.03 9.21
C HIS A 140 9.50 9.18 9.26
N ALA A 141 8.22 8.86 9.33
CA ALA A 141 7.16 9.84 9.46
C ALA A 141 6.22 9.45 10.60
N VAL A 142 5.83 10.42 11.41
CA VAL A 142 4.82 10.25 12.47
C VAL A 142 3.68 11.22 12.21
N ARG A 143 2.46 10.71 12.27
CA ARG A 143 1.25 11.53 12.09
C ARG A 143 0.12 11.04 12.98
N THR A 144 -0.86 11.90 13.15
CA THR A 144 -2.15 11.52 13.74
C THR A 144 -3.25 11.61 12.71
N LEU A 145 -4.24 10.73 12.84
CA LEU A 145 -5.51 10.85 12.13
C LEU A 145 -6.58 11.22 13.15
N ASN A 146 -7.33 12.26 12.83
CA ASN A 146 -8.28 12.88 13.75
C ASN A 146 -9.64 13.04 13.06
N THR A 147 -10.68 13.04 13.88
CA THR A 147 -12.03 13.48 13.52
C THR A 147 -12.34 14.80 14.22
N ALA A 148 -13.54 15.33 14.02
CA ALA A 148 -14.04 16.47 14.78
C ALA A 148 -14.09 16.20 16.31
N GLN A 149 -14.20 14.91 16.71
CA GLN A 149 -14.25 14.46 18.10
C GLN A 149 -12.88 14.21 18.72
N GLY A 150 -11.79 14.31 17.96
CA GLY A 150 -10.42 14.16 18.44
C GLY A 150 -9.61 13.08 17.75
N LEU A 151 -8.56 12.62 18.44
CA LEU A 151 -7.64 11.59 17.97
C LEU A 151 -8.35 10.26 17.70
N VAL A 152 -8.04 9.65 16.56
CA VAL A 152 -8.46 8.29 16.21
C VAL A 152 -7.26 7.36 16.17
N THR A 153 -6.18 7.76 15.46
CA THR A 153 -4.97 6.96 15.38
C THR A 153 -3.71 7.81 15.52
N HIS A 154 -2.68 7.19 16.10
CA HIS A 154 -1.29 7.64 16.04
C HIS A 154 -0.55 6.67 15.13
N ASP A 155 0.00 7.18 14.04
CA ASP A 155 0.64 6.41 12.98
C ASP A 155 2.14 6.71 12.92
N GLU A 156 2.95 5.68 12.92
CA GLU A 156 4.39 5.72 12.75
C GLU A 156 4.76 4.92 11.50
N LEU A 157 5.33 5.60 10.51
CA LEU A 157 5.57 5.10 9.18
C LEU A 157 7.07 5.06 8.89
N TRP A 158 7.55 3.91 8.43
CA TRP A 158 8.93 3.72 7.99
C TRP A 158 8.92 3.26 6.55
N ALA A 159 9.48 4.06 5.62
CA ALA A 159 9.43 3.77 4.21
C ALA A 159 10.83 3.60 3.60
N ASN A 160 10.95 2.66 2.65
CA ASN A 160 12.19 2.42 1.92
C ASN A 160 12.49 3.62 0.99
N PRO A 161 13.58 4.37 1.19
CA PRO A 161 13.85 5.60 0.47
C PRO A 161 14.15 5.39 -1.01
N GLU A 162 14.63 4.21 -1.41
CA GLU A 162 14.89 3.88 -2.83
C GLU A 162 13.58 3.70 -3.60
N VAL A 163 12.52 3.24 -2.92
CA VAL A 163 11.20 3.05 -3.52
C VAL A 163 10.41 4.35 -3.48
N PHE A 164 10.53 5.08 -2.39
CA PHE A 164 9.80 6.32 -2.13
C PHE A 164 10.65 7.58 -2.36
N GLU A 165 11.43 7.63 -3.44
CA GLU A 165 12.27 8.80 -3.78
C GLU A 165 11.48 10.11 -3.85
N LYS A 166 10.22 10.05 -4.30
CA LYS A 166 9.33 11.20 -4.45
C LYS A 166 8.51 11.53 -3.20
N LEU A 167 8.66 10.76 -2.12
CA LEU A 167 7.94 11.02 -0.88
C LEU A 167 8.64 12.14 -0.12
N THR A 168 7.91 13.23 0.11
CA THR A 168 8.39 14.39 0.87
C THR A 168 7.41 14.72 2.00
N LYS A 169 7.89 15.49 2.99
CA LYS A 169 7.06 16.00 4.07
C LYS A 169 5.84 16.74 3.52
N GLU A 170 6.06 17.59 2.53
CA GLU A 170 5.04 18.46 1.94
C GLU A 170 3.95 17.65 1.25
N ASN A 171 4.33 16.67 0.42
CA ASN A 171 3.34 15.89 -0.33
C ASN A 171 2.61 14.89 0.57
N LEU A 172 3.27 14.31 1.59
CA LEU A 172 2.62 13.44 2.55
C LEU A 172 1.68 14.20 3.50
N ALA A 173 2.02 15.44 3.88
CA ALA A 173 1.20 16.26 4.77
C ALA A 173 -0.04 16.87 4.07
N ARG A 174 0.04 17.08 2.75
CA ARG A 174 -1.00 17.79 1.96
C ARG A 174 -1.83 16.90 1.06
N HIS A 175 -1.63 15.58 1.12
CA HIS A 175 -2.41 14.70 0.24
C HIS A 175 -3.91 14.77 0.57
N GLU A 176 -4.72 14.89 -0.47
CA GLU A 176 -6.18 14.95 -0.38
C GLU A 176 -6.84 13.57 -0.42
N GLU A 177 -6.07 12.54 -0.73
CA GLU A 177 -6.54 11.17 -0.75
C GLU A 177 -6.89 10.71 0.66
N LYS A 178 -8.10 10.18 0.82
CA LYS A 178 -8.52 9.56 2.07
C LYS A 178 -7.68 8.32 2.44
N MET A 179 -6.94 7.80 1.45
CA MET A 179 -6.23 6.54 1.53
C MET A 179 -4.75 6.71 1.21
N LEU A 180 -3.90 6.39 2.16
CA LEU A 180 -2.44 6.53 2.04
C LEU A 180 -1.88 5.80 0.81
N TYR A 181 -2.36 4.60 0.51
CA TYR A 181 -1.84 3.80 -0.61
C TYR A 181 -2.28 4.34 -1.98
N ALA A 182 -3.44 5.02 -2.07
CA ALA A 182 -3.83 5.77 -3.24
C ALA A 182 -2.87 6.94 -3.49
N PHE A 183 -2.54 7.66 -2.43
CA PHE A 183 -1.53 8.72 -2.49
C PHE A 183 -0.17 8.17 -2.94
N TYR A 184 0.32 7.05 -2.38
CA TYR A 184 1.58 6.44 -2.80
C TYR A 184 1.61 6.11 -4.28
N GLN A 185 0.53 5.54 -4.81
CA GLN A 185 0.46 5.24 -6.22
C GLN A 185 0.49 6.52 -7.08
N ARG A 186 -0.33 7.52 -6.74
CA ARG A 186 -0.43 8.76 -7.51
C ARG A 186 0.82 9.61 -7.43
N ALA A 187 1.33 9.84 -6.22
CA ALA A 187 2.44 10.77 -5.98
C ALA A 187 3.82 10.15 -6.17
N CYS A 188 3.97 8.88 -5.79
CA CYS A 188 5.26 8.18 -5.80
C CYS A 188 5.37 7.13 -6.91
N GLY A 189 4.26 6.72 -7.53
CA GLY A 189 4.23 5.61 -8.49
C GLY A 189 4.36 4.23 -7.82
N VAL A 190 4.15 4.15 -6.51
CA VAL A 190 4.30 2.93 -5.71
C VAL A 190 2.94 2.28 -5.50
N THR A 191 2.76 1.08 -6.01
CA THR A 191 1.54 0.29 -5.82
C THR A 191 1.74 -0.73 -4.72
N ILE A 192 0.90 -0.68 -3.69
CA ILE A 192 0.87 -1.70 -2.65
C ILE A 192 0.01 -2.87 -3.12
N THR A 193 0.62 -4.04 -3.23
CA THR A 193 -0.02 -5.27 -3.74
C THR A 193 -0.44 -6.22 -2.63
N LYS A 194 0.23 -6.15 -1.46
CA LYS A 194 0.03 -7.05 -0.33
C LYS A 194 0.37 -6.32 0.97
N CYS A 195 -0.33 -6.68 2.04
CA CYS A 195 0.03 -6.31 3.41
C CYS A 195 0.04 -7.55 4.30
N GLU A 196 0.99 -7.60 5.22
CA GLU A 196 1.02 -8.54 6.34
C GLU A 196 0.83 -7.75 7.62
N GLU A 197 -0.07 -8.21 8.49
CA GLU A 197 -0.45 -7.48 9.70
C GLU A 197 -0.39 -8.37 10.94
N THR A 198 0.01 -7.75 12.04
CA THR A 198 -0.16 -8.31 13.39
C THR A 198 -0.87 -7.31 14.26
N LEU A 199 -1.79 -7.80 15.10
CA LEU A 199 -2.56 -6.97 16.02
C LEU A 199 -2.24 -7.36 17.45
N LYS A 200 -2.08 -6.34 18.31
CA LYS A 200 -1.90 -6.53 19.76
C LYS A 200 -2.73 -5.51 20.53
N ALA A 201 -3.45 -5.98 21.54
CA ALA A 201 -4.00 -5.09 22.56
C ALA A 201 -2.85 -4.56 23.42
N LYS A 202 -2.76 -3.25 23.56
CA LYS A 202 -1.73 -2.55 24.35
C LYS A 202 -2.32 -1.36 25.08
N LEU A 203 -1.51 -0.78 25.93
CA LEU A 203 -1.77 0.55 26.46
C LEU A 203 -1.01 1.58 25.60
N MET A 204 -1.63 2.73 25.36
CA MET A 204 -0.94 3.87 24.76
C MET A 204 0.23 4.28 25.64
N PRO A 205 1.41 4.54 25.10
CA PRO A 205 2.53 5.09 25.87
C PRO A 205 2.12 6.35 26.66
N GLU A 206 2.59 6.48 27.90
CA GLU A 206 2.15 7.56 28.79
C GLU A 206 2.52 8.95 28.27
N ASP A 207 3.65 9.05 27.57
CA ASP A 207 4.09 10.29 26.92
C ASP A 207 3.10 10.71 25.82
N LEU A 208 2.64 9.76 24.98
CA LEU A 208 1.62 10.02 23.98
C LEU A 208 0.25 10.33 24.62
N CYS A 209 -0.11 9.66 25.73
CA CYS A 209 -1.32 10.03 26.46
C CYS A 209 -1.28 11.49 26.90
N ARG A 210 -0.15 11.94 27.45
CA ARG A 210 0.03 13.34 27.88
C ARG A 210 0.02 14.31 26.70
N GLU A 211 0.69 13.96 25.61
CA GLU A 211 0.76 14.80 24.40
C GLU A 211 -0.63 15.03 23.78
N PHE A 212 -1.46 14.00 23.77
CA PHE A 212 -2.80 14.07 23.15
C PHE A 212 -3.94 14.32 24.13
N GLY A 213 -3.63 14.59 25.41
CA GLY A 213 -4.65 14.86 26.42
C GLY A 213 -5.55 13.67 26.75
N LEU A 214 -5.03 12.45 26.59
CA LEU A 214 -5.73 11.21 26.88
C LEU A 214 -5.57 10.83 28.36
N SER A 215 -6.58 10.18 28.93
CA SER A 215 -6.48 9.61 30.27
C SER A 215 -5.56 8.38 30.25
N ALA A 216 -4.58 8.32 31.15
CA ALA A 216 -3.76 7.11 31.30
C ALA A 216 -4.34 6.22 32.40
N PRO A 217 -4.40 4.88 32.22
CA PRO A 217 -4.01 4.12 31.02
C PRO A 217 -5.08 4.14 29.94
N THR A 218 -4.72 4.40 28.69
CA THR A 218 -5.63 4.33 27.54
C THR A 218 -5.37 3.05 26.75
N PRO A 219 -6.34 2.13 26.60
CA PRO A 219 -6.20 0.94 25.78
C PRO A 219 -6.24 1.28 24.28
N VAL A 220 -5.41 0.59 23.52
CA VAL A 220 -5.35 0.71 22.04
C VAL A 220 -5.19 -0.64 21.39
N ILE A 221 -5.62 -0.76 20.14
CA ILE A 221 -5.14 -1.80 19.25
C ILE A 221 -3.90 -1.28 18.54
N GLU A 222 -2.74 -1.90 18.78
CA GLU A 222 -1.53 -1.66 17.99
C GLU A 222 -1.51 -2.62 16.81
N ILE A 223 -1.52 -2.06 15.61
CA ILE A 223 -1.41 -2.77 14.34
C ILE A 223 -0.01 -2.53 13.80
N ARG A 224 0.73 -3.60 13.56
CA ARG A 224 2.00 -3.55 12.85
C ARG A 224 1.79 -4.16 11.48
N ARG A 225 2.08 -3.39 10.45
CA ARG A 225 1.85 -3.75 9.06
C ARG A 225 3.13 -3.64 8.27
N THR A 226 3.47 -4.67 7.50
CA THR A 226 4.45 -4.58 6.42
C THR A 226 3.70 -4.53 5.10
N ALA A 227 3.91 -3.48 4.31
CA ALA A 227 3.35 -3.33 2.99
C ALA A 227 4.37 -3.71 1.92
N PHE A 228 3.90 -4.43 0.92
CA PHE A 228 4.73 -4.95 -0.17
C PHE A 228 4.27 -4.37 -1.51
N THR A 229 5.23 -4.13 -2.38
CA THR A 229 4.99 -3.84 -3.79
C THR A 229 5.24 -5.08 -4.65
N TYR A 230 5.32 -4.94 -5.96
CA TYR A 230 5.57 -6.04 -6.87
C TYR A 230 6.83 -6.84 -6.52
N GLY A 231 6.79 -8.18 -6.75
CA GLY A 231 7.88 -9.08 -6.43
C GLY A 231 8.05 -9.32 -4.93
N ASP A 232 6.97 -9.17 -4.16
CA ASP A 232 6.96 -9.32 -2.69
C ASP A 232 8.06 -8.47 -2.00
N LYS A 233 8.44 -7.33 -2.62
CA LYS A 233 9.42 -6.41 -2.04
C LYS A 233 8.77 -5.59 -0.92
N PRO A 234 9.24 -5.67 0.33
CA PRO A 234 8.73 -4.84 1.41
C PRO A 234 9.13 -3.37 1.18
N VAL A 235 8.19 -2.45 1.35
CA VAL A 235 8.41 -1.03 1.04
C VAL A 235 8.03 -0.09 2.16
N GLU A 236 7.10 -0.48 3.02
CA GLU A 236 6.68 0.30 4.19
C GLU A 236 6.49 -0.62 5.39
N TYR A 237 6.94 -0.16 6.55
CA TYR A 237 6.57 -0.71 7.85
C TYR A 237 5.81 0.34 8.63
N HIS A 238 4.62 -0.02 9.09
CA HIS A 238 3.67 0.90 9.71
C HIS A 238 3.26 0.38 11.09
N ILE A 239 3.40 1.21 12.10
CA ILE A 239 2.89 0.98 13.44
C ILE A 239 1.74 1.95 13.67
N GLN A 240 0.53 1.43 13.76
CA GLN A 240 -0.67 2.21 13.98
C GLN A 240 -1.26 1.87 15.35
N ARG A 241 -1.47 2.90 16.19
CA ARG A 241 -2.13 2.78 17.49
C ARG A 241 -3.51 3.39 17.38
N CYS A 242 -4.54 2.54 17.43
CA CYS A 242 -5.93 2.92 17.25
C CYS A 242 -6.64 3.02 18.59
N LEU A 243 -7.30 4.14 18.85
CA LEU A 243 -8.26 4.26 19.93
C LEU A 243 -9.52 3.46 19.57
N THR A 244 -10.05 2.73 20.53
CA THR A 244 -11.17 1.80 20.34
C THR A 244 -12.39 2.12 21.20
N ASP A 245 -12.51 3.36 21.63
CA ASP A 245 -13.68 3.88 22.35
C ASP A 245 -14.88 4.16 21.42
N ARG A 246 -14.62 4.35 20.12
CA ARG A 246 -15.64 4.62 19.08
C ARG A 246 -15.37 3.92 17.76
N TYR A 247 -14.31 3.13 17.70
CA TYR A 247 -13.89 2.43 16.50
C TYR A 247 -13.53 0.99 16.82
N HIS A 248 -13.83 0.10 15.93
CA HIS A 248 -13.41 -1.30 16.01
C HIS A 248 -12.58 -1.70 14.78
N TYR A 249 -11.77 -2.73 14.94
CA TYR A 249 -11.03 -3.33 13.84
C TYR A 249 -11.84 -4.48 13.24
N GLN A 250 -12.24 -4.34 11.97
CA GLN A 250 -13.01 -5.35 11.25
C GLN A 250 -12.08 -6.30 10.49
N ILE A 251 -12.20 -7.60 10.74
CA ILE A 251 -11.53 -8.66 9.98
C ILE A 251 -12.46 -9.06 8.84
N ILE A 252 -11.98 -8.96 7.59
CA ILE A 252 -12.74 -9.29 6.37
C ILE A 252 -12.13 -10.54 5.73
#